data_848d1acfb959295eb65e9106e0b8d2f3
#
_entry.id   848d1acfb959295eb65e9106e0b8d2f3
#
_cell.length_a   1.000
_cell.length_b   1.000
_cell.length_c   1.000
_cell.angle_alpha   90.00
_cell.angle_beta   90.00
_cell.angle_gamma   90.00
#
_symmetry.space_group_name_H-M   'P 1'
#
loop_
_entity.id
_entity.type
_entity.pdbx_description
1 polymer ?
#
loop_
_entity_poly.entity_id
_entity_poly.type
_entity_poly.pdbx_seq_one_letter_code
_entity_poly.pdbx_strand_id
1 'polypeptide(L)'
;KLYELLEVDVEKRMSELSLGNKKKVAIVQALIHKPRLLILDEPTNGLDPLIQKRLFELLKKANKEGTTVFFSSHNLVEVENFCDRVAVIKEGKIIDTVVLEKLAKKAALKIVLSCKEINEEIIKEIGGQVISKEKNEFVFNYSNDVDSLIKKLSAYKISKLLISEQTLEDTFMNYYESKGVR
;
A
#
# COMPACT_ATOMS: atom_id res chain seq x y z
N LYS A 1 26.84 -10.92 3.94
CA LYS A 1 26.11 -12.00 4.66
C LYS A 1 24.85 -11.44 5.29
N LEU A 2 23.83 -12.28 5.67
CA LEU A 2 22.50 -11.79 6.12
C LEU A 2 22.56 -10.88 7.35
N TYR A 3 23.37 -11.24 8.33
CA TYR A 3 23.53 -10.47 9.57
C TYR A 3 24.16 -9.08 9.35
N GLU A 4 25.06 -8.95 8.38
CA GLU A 4 25.67 -7.67 8.00
C GLU A 4 24.65 -6.75 7.32
N LEU A 5 23.80 -7.31 6.44
CA LEU A 5 22.77 -6.54 5.73
C LEU A 5 21.72 -5.95 6.68
N LEU A 6 21.37 -6.67 7.73
CA LEU A 6 20.41 -6.21 8.73
C LEU A 6 21.08 -5.53 9.93
N GLU A 7 22.41 -5.34 9.90
CA GLU A 7 23.17 -4.72 10.99
C GLU A 7 22.90 -5.39 12.35
N VAL A 8 22.96 -6.72 12.37
CA VAL A 8 22.82 -7.49 13.61
C VAL A 8 24.10 -7.38 14.43
N ASP A 9 23.97 -6.97 15.69
CA ASP A 9 25.09 -6.95 16.63
C ASP A 9 25.37 -8.38 17.12
N VAL A 10 26.38 -9.01 16.51
CA VAL A 10 26.74 -10.40 16.79
C VAL A 10 27.63 -10.58 18.00
N GLU A 11 28.15 -9.50 18.57
CA GLU A 11 29.03 -9.52 19.76
C GLU A 11 28.22 -9.63 21.06
N LYS A 12 26.93 -9.18 21.02
CA LYS A 12 26.05 -9.20 22.18
C LYS A 12 25.28 -10.51 22.35
N ARG A 13 25.03 -10.84 23.61
CA ARG A 13 24.11 -11.95 23.93
C ARG A 13 22.66 -11.54 23.62
N MET A 14 21.82 -12.52 23.33
CA MET A 14 20.39 -12.26 23.05
C MET A 14 19.67 -11.49 24.16
N SER A 15 20.06 -11.70 25.43
CA SER A 15 19.50 -10.97 26.58
C SER A 15 19.78 -9.46 26.56
N GLU A 16 20.89 -9.06 25.95
CA GLU A 16 21.42 -7.68 25.91
C GLU A 16 20.90 -6.90 24.67
N LEU A 17 20.31 -7.62 23.71
CA LEU A 17 19.80 -7.02 22.49
C LEU A 17 18.50 -6.26 22.73
N SER A 18 18.34 -5.12 22.07
CA SER A 18 17.05 -4.41 21.96
C SER A 18 16.02 -5.29 21.23
N LEU A 19 14.74 -4.97 21.40
CA LEU A 19 13.64 -5.68 20.73
C LEU A 19 13.84 -5.73 19.19
N GLY A 20 14.22 -4.60 18.59
CA GLY A 20 14.52 -4.52 17.15
C GLY A 20 15.68 -5.42 16.73
N ASN A 21 16.76 -5.46 17.52
CA ASN A 21 17.88 -6.36 17.22
C ASN A 21 17.52 -7.85 17.43
N LYS A 22 16.72 -8.19 18.44
CA LYS A 22 16.18 -9.54 18.59
C LYS A 22 15.37 -9.96 17.38
N LYS A 23 14.55 -9.04 16.84
CA LYS A 23 13.77 -9.27 15.63
C LYS A 23 14.65 -9.50 14.39
N LYS A 24 15.70 -8.69 14.21
CA LYS A 24 16.68 -8.89 13.14
C LYS A 24 17.34 -10.29 13.22
N VAL A 25 17.71 -10.74 14.42
CA VAL A 25 18.25 -12.10 14.63
C VAL A 25 17.25 -13.16 14.23
N ALA A 26 15.99 -13.05 14.67
CA ALA A 26 14.93 -14.00 14.31
C ALA A 26 14.70 -14.08 12.80
N ILE A 27 14.72 -12.95 12.10
CA ILE A 27 14.58 -12.88 10.63
C ILE A 27 15.78 -13.56 9.94
N VAL A 28 17.02 -13.29 10.40
CA VAL A 28 18.22 -13.96 9.88
C VAL A 28 18.12 -15.47 10.09
N GLN A 29 17.72 -15.91 11.28
CA GLN A 29 17.54 -17.33 11.61
C GLN A 29 16.49 -18.00 10.71
N ALA A 30 15.38 -17.31 10.42
CA ALA A 30 14.33 -17.83 9.57
C ALA A 30 14.76 -17.95 8.09
N LEU A 31 15.68 -17.09 7.64
CA LEU A 31 16.15 -17.05 6.23
C LEU A 31 17.39 -17.91 5.95
N ILE A 32 18.19 -18.25 6.97
CA ILE A 32 19.53 -18.84 6.77
C ILE A 32 19.50 -20.21 6.08
N HIS A 33 18.43 -20.97 6.27
CA HIS A 33 18.27 -22.32 5.69
C HIS A 33 17.40 -22.33 4.43
N LYS A 34 17.10 -21.17 3.84
CA LYS A 34 16.36 -21.00 2.58
C LYS A 34 15.05 -21.81 2.57
N PRO A 35 14.11 -21.48 3.43
CA PRO A 35 12.86 -22.22 3.55
C PRO A 35 12.02 -22.10 2.26
N ARG A 36 11.20 -23.13 1.98
CA ARG A 36 10.20 -23.04 0.89
C ARG A 36 9.03 -22.11 1.23
N LEU A 37 8.72 -21.96 2.50
CA LEU A 37 7.68 -21.07 3.04
C LEU A 37 8.26 -20.30 4.23
N LEU A 38 8.13 -18.98 4.18
CA LEU A 38 8.51 -18.06 5.24
C LEU A 38 7.25 -17.33 5.74
N ILE A 39 6.96 -17.46 7.03
CA ILE A 39 5.82 -16.77 7.68
C ILE A 39 6.38 -15.75 8.67
N LEU A 40 5.96 -14.50 8.52
CA LEU A 40 6.43 -13.38 9.33
C LEU A 40 5.23 -12.59 9.87
N ASP A 41 5.25 -12.34 11.17
CA ASP A 41 4.24 -11.49 11.81
C ASP A 41 4.82 -10.11 12.08
N GLU A 42 4.22 -9.07 11.44
CA GLU A 42 4.64 -7.67 11.54
C GLU A 42 6.17 -7.49 11.46
N PRO A 43 6.84 -7.96 10.38
CA PRO A 43 8.30 -8.08 10.35
C PRO A 43 9.05 -6.73 10.43
N THR A 44 8.41 -5.64 10.05
CA THR A 44 9.00 -4.29 10.04
C THR A 44 8.80 -3.52 11.33
N ASN A 45 7.86 -3.96 12.16
CA ASN A 45 7.51 -3.24 13.38
C ASN A 45 8.70 -3.14 14.35
N GLY A 46 9.05 -1.91 14.76
CA GLY A 46 10.19 -1.62 15.63
C GLY A 46 11.56 -1.62 14.93
N LEU A 47 11.60 -1.70 13.59
CA LEU A 47 12.81 -1.50 12.80
C LEU A 47 12.85 -0.06 12.24
N ASP A 48 14.05 0.49 12.11
CA ASP A 48 14.24 1.77 11.44
C ASP A 48 13.98 1.65 9.91
N PRO A 49 13.65 2.76 9.21
CA PRO A 49 13.26 2.74 7.80
C PRO A 49 14.33 2.13 6.87
N LEU A 50 15.60 2.28 7.17
CA LEU A 50 16.67 1.73 6.35
C LEU A 50 16.70 0.20 6.45
N ILE A 51 16.56 -0.33 7.66
CA ILE A 51 16.51 -1.77 7.91
C ILE A 51 15.22 -2.39 7.34
N GLN A 52 14.08 -1.68 7.43
CA GLN A 52 12.84 -2.12 6.78
C GLN A 52 13.03 -2.31 5.27
N LYS A 53 13.63 -1.32 4.60
CA LYS A 53 13.94 -1.41 3.16
C LYS A 53 14.83 -2.61 2.83
N ARG A 54 15.92 -2.78 3.57
CA ARG A 54 16.85 -3.91 3.40
C ARG A 54 16.17 -5.27 3.64
N LEU A 55 15.28 -5.34 4.63
CA LEU A 55 14.50 -6.54 4.88
C LEU A 55 13.65 -6.91 3.66
N PHE A 56 12.89 -5.96 3.11
CA PHE A 56 12.06 -6.24 1.93
C PHE A 56 12.89 -6.60 0.69
N GLU A 57 14.07 -6.00 0.51
CA GLU A 57 15.01 -6.41 -0.55
C GLU A 57 15.44 -7.88 -0.38
N LEU A 58 15.72 -8.31 0.87
CA LEU A 58 16.03 -9.71 1.19
C LEU A 58 14.84 -10.64 0.94
N LEU A 59 13.63 -10.24 1.33
CA LEU A 59 12.42 -11.02 1.10
C LEU A 59 12.11 -11.17 -0.40
N LYS A 60 12.25 -10.09 -1.18
CA LYS A 60 12.13 -10.15 -2.65
C LYS A 60 13.16 -11.07 -3.27
N LYS A 61 14.41 -11.05 -2.77
CA LYS A 61 15.45 -11.96 -3.25
C LYS A 61 15.11 -13.42 -2.92
N ALA A 62 14.72 -13.71 -1.69
CA ALA A 62 14.31 -15.05 -1.27
C ALA A 62 13.12 -15.56 -2.10
N ASN A 63 12.14 -14.70 -2.38
CA ASN A 63 11.00 -15.03 -3.23
C ASN A 63 11.42 -15.38 -4.66
N LYS A 64 12.32 -14.59 -5.27
CA LYS A 64 12.89 -14.91 -6.59
C LYS A 64 13.68 -16.23 -6.62
N GLU A 65 14.25 -16.63 -5.48
CA GLU A 65 14.95 -17.91 -5.29
C GLU A 65 13.99 -19.08 -4.98
N GLY A 66 12.66 -18.84 -4.97
CA GLY A 66 11.62 -19.87 -4.83
C GLY A 66 11.00 -19.97 -3.43
N THR A 67 11.33 -19.08 -2.48
CA THR A 67 10.65 -19.01 -1.18
C THR A 67 9.29 -18.34 -1.34
N THR A 68 8.22 -18.97 -0.88
CA THR A 68 6.93 -18.29 -0.69
C THR A 68 7.00 -17.47 0.59
N VAL A 69 6.78 -16.16 0.48
CA VAL A 69 6.78 -15.25 1.64
C VAL A 69 5.34 -14.88 1.99
N PHE A 70 4.95 -15.12 3.23
CA PHE A 70 3.68 -14.72 3.80
C PHE A 70 3.95 -13.85 5.02
N PHE A 71 3.44 -12.63 5.04
CA PHE A 71 3.61 -11.74 6.19
C PHE A 71 2.35 -10.96 6.52
N SER A 72 2.18 -10.62 7.79
CA SER A 72 1.19 -9.64 8.22
C SER A 72 1.79 -8.24 8.22
N SER A 73 0.98 -7.24 7.89
CA SER A 73 1.31 -5.84 8.07
C SER A 73 0.04 -4.99 8.20
N HIS A 74 0.11 -3.93 8.97
CA HIS A 74 -0.90 -2.86 9.02
C HIS A 74 -0.48 -1.66 8.15
N ASN A 75 0.70 -1.68 7.56
CA ASN A 75 1.22 -0.64 6.68
C ASN A 75 0.87 -0.98 5.22
N LEU A 76 -0.15 -0.31 4.69
CA LEU A 76 -0.63 -0.56 3.32
C LEU A 76 0.41 -0.23 2.25
N VAL A 77 1.30 0.73 2.50
CA VAL A 77 2.40 1.08 1.57
C VAL A 77 3.38 -0.09 1.42
N GLU A 78 3.68 -0.81 2.51
CA GLU A 78 4.51 -2.01 2.43
C GLU A 78 3.82 -3.11 1.63
N VAL A 79 2.54 -3.32 1.90
CA VAL A 79 1.72 -4.32 1.20
C VAL A 79 1.69 -4.02 -0.30
N GLU A 80 1.44 -2.77 -0.68
CA GLU A 80 1.37 -2.32 -2.07
C GLU A 80 2.69 -2.52 -2.83
N ASN A 81 3.82 -2.24 -2.18
CA ASN A 81 5.14 -2.30 -2.81
C ASN A 81 5.75 -3.71 -2.85
N PHE A 82 5.32 -4.62 -1.98
CA PHE A 82 6.04 -5.87 -1.74
C PHE A 82 5.20 -7.15 -1.89
N CYS A 83 3.87 -7.05 -1.98
CA CYS A 83 3.00 -8.20 -2.14
C CYS A 83 2.51 -8.36 -3.58
N ASP A 84 2.28 -9.60 -4.01
CA ASP A 84 1.54 -9.91 -5.24
C ASP A 84 0.04 -10.09 -4.94
N ARG A 85 -0.27 -10.56 -3.73
CA ARG A 85 -1.63 -10.86 -3.27
C ARG A 85 -1.81 -10.44 -1.82
N VAL A 86 -3.01 -9.97 -1.50
CA VAL A 86 -3.39 -9.53 -0.16
C VAL A 86 -4.67 -10.21 0.27
N ALA A 87 -4.68 -10.75 1.50
CA ALA A 87 -5.90 -11.20 2.17
C ALA A 87 -6.28 -10.18 3.23
N VAL A 88 -7.51 -9.65 3.17
CA VAL A 88 -8.04 -8.69 4.15
C VAL A 88 -8.77 -9.45 5.24
N ILE A 89 -8.36 -9.21 6.49
CA ILE A 89 -8.94 -9.84 7.66
C ILE A 89 -9.73 -8.80 8.47
N LYS A 90 -10.97 -9.12 8.81
CA LYS A 90 -11.81 -8.35 9.74
C LYS A 90 -12.54 -9.30 10.67
N GLU A 91 -12.53 -9.02 11.96
CA GLU A 91 -13.22 -9.83 12.98
C GLU A 91 -12.88 -11.33 12.90
N GLY A 92 -11.60 -11.65 12.64
CA GLY A 92 -11.10 -13.02 12.55
C GLY A 92 -11.51 -13.79 11.27
N LYS A 93 -12.10 -13.10 10.29
CA LYS A 93 -12.52 -13.70 8.99
C LYS A 93 -11.80 -13.03 7.84
N ILE A 94 -11.43 -13.84 6.84
CA ILE A 94 -10.98 -13.30 5.55
C ILE A 94 -12.21 -12.75 4.83
N ILE A 95 -12.24 -11.44 4.63
CA ILE A 95 -13.35 -10.76 3.95
C ILE A 95 -13.11 -10.58 2.47
N ASP A 96 -11.85 -10.56 2.04
CA ASP A 96 -11.47 -10.49 0.64
C ASP A 96 -10.04 -11.01 0.39
N THR A 97 -9.76 -11.39 -0.86
CA THR A 97 -8.42 -11.72 -1.33
C THR A 97 -8.19 -11.06 -2.69
N VAL A 98 -7.22 -10.16 -2.73
CA VAL A 98 -6.96 -9.28 -3.87
C VAL A 98 -5.62 -9.60 -4.49
N VAL A 99 -5.56 -9.65 -5.83
CA VAL A 99 -4.32 -9.67 -6.62
C VAL A 99 -4.00 -8.23 -7.00
N LEU A 100 -2.87 -7.70 -6.54
CA LEU A 100 -2.53 -6.28 -6.69
C LEU A 100 -2.38 -5.84 -8.15
N GLU A 101 -1.82 -6.67 -9.00
CA GLU A 101 -1.71 -6.38 -10.44
C GLU A 101 -3.09 -6.16 -11.11
N LYS A 102 -4.11 -6.88 -10.66
CA LYS A 102 -5.48 -6.71 -11.16
C LYS A 102 -6.14 -5.44 -10.65
N LEU A 103 -5.79 -5.00 -9.45
CA LEU A 103 -6.24 -3.73 -8.89
C LEU A 103 -5.64 -2.56 -9.68
N ALA A 104 -4.33 -2.55 -9.88
CA ALA A 104 -3.65 -1.50 -10.66
C ALA A 104 -4.21 -1.34 -12.08
N LYS A 105 -4.57 -2.46 -12.74
CA LYS A 105 -5.16 -2.42 -14.09
C LYS A 105 -6.61 -1.95 -14.13
N LYS A 106 -7.34 -1.98 -13.02
CA LYS A 106 -8.76 -1.57 -12.92
C LYS A 106 -8.95 -0.25 -12.17
N ALA A 107 -7.88 0.26 -11.57
CA ALA A 107 -7.97 1.44 -10.74
C ALA A 107 -8.38 2.66 -11.57
N ALA A 108 -9.49 3.26 -11.18
CA ALA A 108 -9.82 4.61 -11.60
C ALA A 108 -8.74 5.56 -11.09
N LEU A 109 -8.48 6.62 -11.81
CA LEU A 109 -7.62 7.69 -11.31
C LEU A 109 -8.35 8.46 -10.21
N LYS A 110 -7.64 8.80 -9.16
CA LYS A 110 -8.08 9.71 -8.11
C LYS A 110 -7.70 11.13 -8.50
N ILE A 111 -8.69 11.98 -8.64
CA ILE A 111 -8.51 13.39 -9.03
C ILE A 111 -8.85 14.26 -7.83
N VAL A 112 -7.93 15.16 -7.47
CA VAL A 112 -8.20 16.25 -6.54
C VAL A 112 -8.21 17.55 -7.33
N LEU A 113 -9.35 18.21 -7.38
CA LEU A 113 -9.59 19.40 -8.18
C LEU A 113 -10.10 20.54 -7.31
N SER A 114 -9.41 21.68 -7.31
CA SER A 114 -9.91 22.92 -6.70
C SER A 114 -10.26 23.92 -7.78
N CYS A 115 -11.54 24.23 -7.91
CA CYS A 115 -12.08 25.20 -8.85
C CYS A 115 -13.36 25.82 -8.31
N LYS A 116 -13.53 27.15 -8.49
CA LYS A 116 -14.74 27.87 -8.03
C LYS A 116 -15.92 27.72 -8.98
N GLU A 117 -15.63 27.45 -10.26
CA GLU A 117 -16.60 27.44 -11.35
C GLU A 117 -17.20 26.05 -11.59
N ILE A 118 -16.61 25.01 -11.01
CA ILE A 118 -17.03 23.61 -11.17
C ILE A 118 -17.93 23.20 -9.99
N ASN A 119 -18.99 22.49 -10.32
CA ASN A 119 -19.89 21.84 -9.38
C ASN A 119 -19.91 20.31 -9.59
N GLU A 120 -20.67 19.59 -8.78
CA GLU A 120 -20.77 18.11 -8.88
C GLU A 120 -21.41 17.63 -10.17
N GLU A 121 -22.32 18.43 -10.77
CA GLU A 121 -22.99 18.10 -12.02
C GLU A 121 -21.98 18.10 -13.18
N ILE A 122 -21.13 19.14 -13.25
CA ILE A 122 -20.06 19.22 -14.24
C ILE A 122 -19.08 18.05 -14.09
N ILE A 123 -18.73 17.66 -12.85
CA ILE A 123 -17.86 16.51 -12.61
C ILE A 123 -18.50 15.22 -13.13
N LYS A 124 -19.80 15.01 -12.93
CA LYS A 124 -20.54 13.86 -13.48
C LYS A 124 -20.58 13.89 -15.01
N GLU A 125 -20.81 15.05 -15.62
CA GLU A 125 -20.84 15.23 -17.09
C GLU A 125 -19.49 14.93 -17.73
N ILE A 126 -18.38 15.27 -17.06
CA ILE A 126 -17.05 14.89 -17.56
C ILE A 126 -16.71 13.43 -17.36
N GLY A 127 -17.55 12.67 -16.62
CA GLY A 127 -17.38 11.25 -16.36
C GLY A 127 -16.70 10.94 -15.01
N GLY A 128 -16.65 11.91 -14.11
CA GLY A 128 -16.12 11.76 -12.75
C GLY A 128 -17.17 11.22 -11.78
N GLN A 129 -16.74 10.44 -10.83
CA GLN A 129 -17.54 9.92 -9.72
C GLN A 129 -17.06 10.57 -8.42
N VAL A 130 -17.84 11.51 -7.89
CA VAL A 130 -17.46 12.29 -6.69
C VAL A 130 -17.39 11.39 -5.47
N ILE A 131 -16.27 11.47 -4.73
CA ILE A 131 -16.02 10.80 -3.46
C ILE A 131 -16.29 11.77 -2.31
N SER A 132 -15.68 12.96 -2.37
CA SER A 132 -15.85 13.99 -1.35
C SER A 132 -15.78 15.39 -1.92
N LYS A 133 -16.35 16.35 -1.16
CA LYS A 133 -16.36 17.77 -1.48
C LYS A 133 -16.12 18.58 -0.23
N GLU A 134 -15.14 19.46 -0.30
CA GLU A 134 -14.88 20.46 0.74
C GLU A 134 -14.75 21.86 0.10
N LYS A 135 -15.71 22.74 0.39
CA LYS A 135 -15.78 24.10 -0.21
C LYS A 135 -15.69 24.05 -1.75
N ASN A 136 -14.51 24.41 -2.32
CA ASN A 136 -14.23 24.44 -3.74
C ASN A 136 -13.27 23.30 -4.17
N GLU A 137 -12.97 22.37 -3.31
CA GLU A 137 -12.14 21.20 -3.60
C GLU A 137 -13.01 19.95 -3.74
N PHE A 138 -12.84 19.24 -4.82
CA PHE A 138 -13.52 18.00 -5.14
C PHE A 138 -12.50 16.87 -5.21
N VAL A 139 -12.81 15.73 -4.61
CA VAL A 139 -12.11 14.47 -4.82
C VAL A 139 -13.06 13.54 -5.55
N PHE A 140 -12.63 13.02 -6.70
CA PHE A 140 -13.46 12.14 -7.51
C PHE A 140 -12.64 11.07 -8.23
N ASN A 141 -13.27 9.95 -8.53
CA ASN A 141 -12.71 8.89 -9.36
C ASN A 141 -12.97 9.18 -10.84
N TYR A 142 -11.98 8.86 -11.68
CA TYR A 142 -12.07 9.03 -13.11
C TYR A 142 -11.46 7.82 -13.83
N SER A 143 -12.24 7.16 -14.68
CA SER A 143 -11.86 5.91 -15.36
C SER A 143 -11.62 6.07 -16.86
N ASN A 144 -11.80 7.29 -17.40
CA ASN A 144 -11.63 7.56 -18.82
C ASN A 144 -10.23 8.12 -19.10
N ASP A 145 -10.01 8.51 -20.36
CA ASP A 145 -8.74 9.04 -20.84
C ASP A 145 -8.38 10.40 -20.21
N VAL A 146 -7.13 10.51 -19.72
CA VAL A 146 -6.61 11.72 -19.06
C VAL A 146 -6.57 12.92 -19.99
N ASP A 147 -6.24 12.74 -21.27
CA ASP A 147 -6.21 13.82 -22.24
C ASP A 147 -7.60 14.44 -22.42
N SER A 148 -8.64 13.62 -22.49
CA SER A 148 -10.04 14.05 -22.49
C SER A 148 -10.40 14.85 -21.23
N LEU A 149 -9.93 14.42 -20.05
CA LEU A 149 -10.15 15.15 -18.81
C LEU A 149 -9.51 16.53 -18.86
N ILE A 150 -8.23 16.61 -19.24
CA ILE A 150 -7.48 17.87 -19.32
C ILE A 150 -8.15 18.84 -20.30
N LYS A 151 -8.57 18.36 -21.48
CA LYS A 151 -9.27 19.17 -22.48
C LYS A 151 -10.58 19.75 -21.95
N LYS A 152 -11.38 18.96 -21.24
CA LYS A 152 -12.63 19.43 -20.63
C LYS A 152 -12.37 20.44 -19.52
N LEU A 153 -11.35 20.18 -18.69
CA LEU A 153 -10.97 21.06 -17.59
C LEU A 153 -10.32 22.35 -18.03
N SER A 154 -9.72 22.42 -19.22
CA SER A 154 -9.06 23.63 -19.76
C SER A 154 -9.99 24.84 -19.97
N ALA A 155 -11.31 24.62 -19.98
CA ALA A 155 -12.32 25.66 -20.04
C ALA A 155 -12.51 26.44 -18.72
N TYR A 156 -11.94 25.94 -17.61
CA TYR A 156 -12.14 26.44 -16.25
C TYR A 156 -10.87 27.00 -15.64
N LYS A 157 -11.00 27.97 -14.74
CA LYS A 157 -9.86 28.52 -13.99
C LYS A 157 -9.53 27.63 -12.78
N ILE A 158 -8.63 26.67 -12.97
CA ILE A 158 -8.23 25.70 -11.97
C ILE A 158 -7.14 26.29 -11.06
N SER A 159 -7.30 26.15 -9.75
CA SER A 159 -6.30 26.53 -8.75
C SER A 159 -5.44 25.36 -8.26
N LYS A 160 -5.98 24.14 -8.32
CA LYS A 160 -5.25 22.90 -7.95
C LYS A 160 -5.78 21.74 -8.79
N LEU A 161 -4.89 20.97 -9.35
CA LEU A 161 -5.21 19.70 -10.01
C LEU A 161 -4.13 18.68 -9.64
N LEU A 162 -4.54 17.58 -9.00
CA LEU A 162 -3.70 16.43 -8.74
C LEU A 162 -4.38 15.21 -9.36
N ILE A 163 -3.64 14.51 -10.18
CA ILE A 163 -4.05 13.24 -10.79
C ILE A 163 -3.13 12.16 -10.24
N SER A 164 -3.67 11.17 -9.58
CA SER A 164 -2.93 10.05 -9.01
C SER A 164 -3.64 8.72 -9.26
N GLU A 165 -2.91 7.64 -9.21
CA GLU A 165 -3.52 6.31 -9.13
C GLU A 165 -4.22 6.14 -7.79
N GLN A 166 -5.27 5.30 -7.75
CA GLN A 166 -5.88 4.92 -6.50
C GLN A 166 -4.91 4.05 -5.71
N THR A 167 -4.75 4.35 -4.43
CA THR A 167 -3.94 3.55 -3.52
C THR A 167 -4.74 2.34 -3.00
N LEU A 168 -4.04 1.36 -2.44
CA LEU A 168 -4.68 0.29 -1.67
C LEU A 168 -5.53 0.85 -0.54
N GLU A 169 -5.07 1.92 0.11
CA GLU A 169 -5.80 2.58 1.19
C GLU A 169 -7.17 3.07 0.71
N ASP A 170 -7.23 3.73 -0.46
CA ASP A 170 -8.49 4.17 -1.05
C ASP A 170 -9.44 2.98 -1.30
N THR A 171 -8.89 1.85 -1.74
CA THR A 171 -9.68 0.63 -1.98
C THR A 171 -10.15 0.01 -0.67
N PHE A 172 -9.30 -0.06 0.36
CA PHE A 172 -9.65 -0.65 1.65
C PHE A 172 -10.62 0.20 2.46
N MET A 173 -10.54 1.54 2.39
CA MET A 173 -11.52 2.41 3.04
C MET A 173 -12.93 2.11 2.56
N ASN A 174 -13.12 1.84 1.26
CA ASN A 174 -14.41 1.41 0.72
C ASN A 174 -14.93 0.10 1.35
N TYR A 175 -14.05 -0.86 1.71
CA TYR A 175 -14.46 -2.08 2.42
C TYR A 175 -14.86 -1.82 3.87
N TYR A 176 -14.27 -0.83 4.53
CA TYR A 176 -14.64 -0.47 5.89
C TYR A 176 -15.95 0.33 5.92
N GLU A 177 -16.16 1.24 4.98
CA GLU A 177 -17.35 2.10 4.91
C GLU A 177 -18.57 1.35 4.35
N SER A 178 -18.42 0.56 3.29
CA SER A 178 -19.54 -0.14 2.63
C SER A 178 -20.15 -1.28 3.46
N LYS A 179 -19.49 -1.76 4.52
CA LYS A 179 -19.97 -2.82 5.42
C LYS A 179 -20.15 -2.36 6.88
N GLY A 180 -20.05 -1.05 7.14
CA GLY A 180 -20.19 -0.44 8.46
C GLY A 180 -21.61 -0.01 8.84
N VAL A 181 -22.60 -0.32 8.01
CA VAL A 181 -24.04 -0.07 8.32
C VAL A 181 -24.74 -1.41 8.46
N ARG A 182 -24.62 -2.01 9.66
CA ARG A 182 -25.66 -2.82 10.34
C ARG A 182 -25.32 -2.92 11.81
#